data_e4f56bd8e4c101c669c195549c01f46e
#
_entry.id   e4f56bd8e4c101c669c195549c01f46e
#
_cell.length_a   1.000
_cell.length_b   1.000
_cell.length_c   1.000
_cell.angle_alpha   90.00
_cell.angle_beta   90.00
_cell.angle_gamma   90.00
#
_symmetry.space_group_name_H-M   'P 1'
#
loop_
_entity.id
_entity.type
_entity.pdbx_description
1 polymer ?
#
loop_
_entity_poly.entity_id
_entity_poly.type
_entity_poly.pdbx_seq_one_letter_code
_entity_poly.pdbx_strand_id
1 'polypeptide(L)'
;MASPLEHSFSPRFAELARFNSTKALADSPLYARLREEVERVLNGVECGDFTRRDEGESALDATAAAVRATAWNVERGSRLEEIVRVLGGHEVMSRSDVLLLTELDYGMARSGNRHVTREIAEGLGMAYAFAPCYINLSKGSGLESGAEGENSLALHGNAVLSRWPILRAWSVALPNGKDKMRGREKRLGNQRAVVCDVEHPSGVLRAVSLHLDAHSSQRHRHHQMKVVLDFIESLTPSLPVLVGGDWNTSTYNSRRAVYAIAGFARRVLMGVGHVIENHYLRPERWFERGLFRELTRRGYSFAELNEPGAGTLHYDVKDLAANTNMGEWVPRWCFWWIEWALSEQGGRCSLKLDWFAGRGIGPDPREPPRVVGHLRGRAGEVLSDHDPIVLDFILN
;
A
#
# COMPACT_ATOMS: atom_id res chain seq x y z
N MET A 1 5.00 -24.10 13.76
CA MET A 1 6.31 -23.41 13.82
C MET A 1 6.03 -21.98 14.25
N ALA A 2 6.91 -21.36 15.05
CA ALA A 2 6.77 -19.95 15.39
C ALA A 2 6.90 -19.10 14.11
N SER A 3 6.14 -17.98 14.03
CA SER A 3 6.22 -17.07 12.91
C SER A 3 7.65 -16.50 12.78
N PRO A 4 8.22 -16.39 11.56
CA PRO A 4 9.53 -15.77 11.37
C PRO A 4 9.57 -14.30 11.82
N LEU A 5 8.39 -13.69 12.06
CA LEU A 5 8.23 -12.29 12.44
C LEU A 5 8.04 -12.08 13.94
N GLU A 6 7.88 -13.15 14.74
CA GLU A 6 7.84 -13.05 16.21
C GLU A 6 9.16 -12.52 16.76
N HIS A 7 9.06 -11.67 17.78
CA HIS A 7 10.22 -11.07 18.45
C HIS A 7 9.95 -10.76 19.92
N SER A 8 11.03 -10.59 20.67
CA SER A 8 10.99 -10.42 22.14
C SER A 8 11.29 -9.01 22.63
N PHE A 9 11.57 -8.07 21.73
CA PHE A 9 12.04 -6.71 22.12
C PHE A 9 10.94 -5.65 22.28
N SER A 10 9.65 -6.03 22.26
CA SER A 10 8.54 -5.09 22.53
C SER A 10 8.70 -4.32 23.84
N PRO A 11 9.18 -4.90 24.97
CA PRO A 11 9.41 -4.15 26.20
C PRO A 11 10.47 -3.04 26.08
N ARG A 12 11.25 -3.03 25.00
CA ARG A 12 12.28 -2.03 24.71
C ARG A 12 11.81 -0.89 23.80
N PHE A 13 10.56 -0.90 23.34
CA PHE A 13 10.06 0.13 22.41
C PHE A 13 10.21 1.54 22.99
N ALA A 14 9.88 1.75 24.26
CA ALA A 14 10.03 3.05 24.92
C ALA A 14 11.50 3.52 24.99
N GLU A 15 12.46 2.61 25.16
CA GLU A 15 13.89 2.94 25.15
C GLU A 15 14.37 3.26 23.74
N LEU A 16 13.97 2.47 22.74
CA LEU A 16 14.28 2.70 21.32
C LEU A 16 13.67 4.02 20.81
N ALA A 17 12.48 4.38 21.28
CA ALA A 17 11.80 5.62 20.90
C ALA A 17 12.49 6.89 21.44
N ARG A 18 13.45 6.81 22.37
CA ARG A 18 14.21 7.97 22.85
C ARG A 18 15.19 8.53 21.81
N PHE A 19 15.59 7.72 20.85
CA PHE A 19 16.51 8.17 19.80
C PHE A 19 15.80 9.07 18.79
N ASN A 20 16.47 10.14 18.34
CA ASN A 20 15.92 11.13 17.41
C ASN A 20 16.47 11.01 15.98
N SER A 21 17.17 9.93 15.66
CA SER A 21 17.59 9.60 14.30
C SER A 21 17.93 8.12 14.20
N THR A 22 17.77 7.56 13.01
CA THR A 22 18.19 6.18 12.69
C THR A 22 19.68 5.99 12.93
N LYS A 23 20.50 7.01 12.62
CA LYS A 23 21.95 6.95 12.86
C LYS A 23 22.27 6.85 14.35
N ALA A 24 21.73 7.76 15.19
CA ALA A 24 21.98 7.74 16.63
C ALA A 24 21.51 6.43 17.28
N LEU A 25 20.41 5.85 16.78
CA LEU A 25 19.96 4.54 17.20
C LEU A 25 20.94 3.45 16.79
N ALA A 26 21.35 3.41 15.53
CA ALA A 26 22.26 2.39 14.97
C ALA A 26 23.64 2.37 15.69
N ASP A 27 24.09 3.53 16.13
CA ASP A 27 25.36 3.70 16.86
C ASP A 27 25.24 3.35 18.38
N SER A 28 24.02 3.01 18.86
CA SER A 28 23.78 2.76 20.28
C SER A 28 24.09 1.32 20.70
N PRO A 29 24.59 1.11 21.95
CA PRO A 29 24.76 -0.23 22.51
C PRO A 29 23.44 -1.01 22.64
N LEU A 30 22.32 -0.32 22.81
CA LEU A 30 21.00 -0.93 22.86
C LEU A 30 20.66 -1.59 21.54
N TYR A 31 20.78 -0.86 20.44
CA TYR A 31 20.47 -1.39 19.10
C TYR A 31 21.46 -2.47 18.68
N ALA A 32 22.73 -2.36 19.04
CA ALA A 32 23.74 -3.39 18.75
C ALA A 32 23.33 -4.77 19.30
N ARG A 33 22.68 -4.83 20.47
CA ARG A 33 22.16 -6.07 21.06
C ARG A 33 20.90 -6.62 20.40
N LEU A 34 20.10 -5.75 19.77
CA LEU A 34 18.81 -6.11 19.18
C LEU A 34 18.89 -6.23 17.66
N ARG A 35 20.00 -5.82 17.06
CA ARG A 35 20.16 -5.68 15.61
C ARG A 35 19.79 -6.95 14.86
N GLU A 36 20.32 -8.08 15.26
CA GLU A 36 20.09 -9.35 14.58
C GLU A 36 18.61 -9.72 14.55
N GLU A 37 17.92 -9.56 15.68
CA GLU A 37 16.48 -9.84 15.79
C GLU A 37 15.66 -8.82 14.99
N VAL A 38 15.98 -7.53 15.06
CA VAL A 38 15.32 -6.47 14.29
C VAL A 38 15.50 -6.69 12.77
N GLU A 39 16.71 -7.01 12.33
CA GLU A 39 17.00 -7.26 10.90
C GLU A 39 16.31 -8.54 10.42
N ARG A 40 16.29 -9.60 11.22
CA ARG A 40 15.56 -10.84 10.92
C ARG A 40 14.06 -10.55 10.71
N VAL A 41 13.43 -9.82 11.60
CA VAL A 41 12.02 -9.45 11.52
C VAL A 41 11.77 -8.59 10.28
N LEU A 42 12.51 -7.49 10.12
CA LEU A 42 12.32 -6.57 9.01
C LEU A 42 12.59 -7.20 7.64
N ASN A 43 13.49 -8.20 7.53
CA ASN A 43 13.78 -8.88 6.27
C ASN A 43 12.95 -10.17 6.08
N GLY A 44 12.16 -10.54 7.08
CA GLY A 44 11.33 -11.73 7.03
C GLY A 44 10.12 -11.57 6.10
N VAL A 45 9.64 -12.71 5.61
CA VAL A 45 8.34 -12.85 4.96
C VAL A 45 7.60 -13.98 5.69
N GLU A 46 6.40 -13.70 6.15
CA GLU A 46 5.52 -14.71 6.70
C GLU A 46 4.56 -15.18 5.61
N CYS A 47 4.50 -16.49 5.41
CA CYS A 47 3.59 -17.13 4.47
C CYS A 47 2.65 -18.08 5.22
N GLY A 48 1.41 -18.16 4.76
CA GLY A 48 0.43 -19.14 5.20
C GLY A 48 -0.49 -19.52 4.06
N ASP A 49 -1.16 -20.65 4.21
CA ASP A 49 -2.07 -21.17 3.19
C ASP A 49 -3.37 -21.65 3.87
N PHE A 50 -4.47 -21.03 3.50
CA PHE A 50 -5.83 -21.37 3.90
C PHE A 50 -6.68 -21.79 2.71
N THR A 51 -6.06 -22.01 1.54
CA THR A 51 -6.78 -22.44 0.34
C THR A 51 -7.47 -23.78 0.60
N ARG A 52 -8.78 -23.82 0.33
CA ARG A 52 -9.54 -25.08 0.34
C ARG A 52 -9.50 -25.64 -1.07
N ARG A 53 -8.72 -26.68 -1.26
CA ARG A 53 -8.74 -27.43 -2.52
C ARG A 53 -9.84 -28.46 -2.40
N ASP A 54 -10.95 -28.25 -3.08
CA ASP A 54 -11.88 -29.33 -3.34
C ASP A 54 -11.22 -30.27 -4.36
N GLU A 55 -11.01 -31.56 -3.99
CA GLU A 55 -10.37 -32.57 -4.82
C GLU A 55 -11.12 -32.87 -6.13
N GLY A 56 -12.18 -32.10 -6.42
CA GLY A 56 -13.09 -32.28 -7.56
C GLY A 56 -13.15 -31.16 -8.57
N GLU A 57 -12.49 -29.98 -8.35
CA GLU A 57 -12.43 -28.95 -9.38
C GLU A 57 -11.43 -29.37 -10.48
N SER A 58 -12.01 -29.98 -11.50
CA SER A 58 -11.31 -30.43 -12.70
C SER A 58 -10.56 -29.27 -13.36
N ALA A 59 -9.28 -29.53 -13.65
CA ALA A 59 -8.40 -28.66 -14.46
C ALA A 59 -8.93 -28.40 -15.90
N LEU A 60 -10.17 -28.78 -16.20
CA LEU A 60 -10.74 -28.78 -17.56
C LEU A 60 -11.36 -27.41 -17.98
N ASP A 61 -11.64 -26.50 -17.05
CA ASP A 61 -12.11 -25.14 -17.39
C ASP A 61 -11.00 -24.07 -17.39
N ALA A 62 -9.75 -24.47 -17.20
CA ALA A 62 -8.62 -23.57 -16.98
C ALA A 62 -7.98 -23.00 -18.27
N THR A 63 -8.45 -23.37 -19.45
CA THR A 63 -7.90 -22.84 -20.70
C THR A 63 -8.44 -21.43 -20.98
N ALA A 64 -7.58 -20.43 -20.74
CA ALA A 64 -7.79 -19.00 -21.03
C ALA A 64 -8.72 -18.23 -20.06
N ALA A 65 -8.81 -18.62 -18.80
CA ALA A 65 -9.47 -17.77 -17.81
C ALA A 65 -8.64 -16.51 -17.54
N ALA A 66 -9.32 -15.35 -17.58
CA ALA A 66 -8.71 -14.10 -17.13
C ALA A 66 -8.41 -14.20 -15.63
N VAL A 67 -7.30 -13.59 -15.22
CA VAL A 67 -6.92 -13.43 -13.80
C VAL A 67 -7.52 -12.13 -13.28
N ARG A 68 -8.22 -12.17 -12.16
CA ARG A 68 -8.70 -10.95 -11.50
C ARG A 68 -7.79 -10.56 -10.34
N ALA A 69 -7.28 -9.33 -10.39
CA ALA A 69 -6.53 -8.75 -9.29
C ALA A 69 -7.26 -7.55 -8.68
N THR A 70 -7.20 -7.44 -7.36
CA THR A 70 -7.60 -6.24 -6.60
C THR A 70 -6.38 -5.67 -5.88
N ALA A 71 -6.11 -4.36 -6.01
CA ALA A 71 -5.16 -3.66 -5.16
C ALA A 71 -5.90 -2.68 -4.26
N TRP A 72 -5.53 -2.67 -2.97
CA TRP A 72 -6.20 -1.83 -1.97
C TRP A 72 -5.27 -1.47 -0.80
N ASN A 73 -5.19 -0.18 -0.49
CA ASN A 73 -4.69 0.29 0.80
C ASN A 73 -5.83 0.16 1.82
N VAL A 74 -5.67 -0.70 2.82
CA VAL A 74 -6.73 -1.06 3.78
C VAL A 74 -6.67 -0.26 5.08
N GLU A 75 -5.93 0.83 5.08
CA GLU A 75 -5.83 1.75 6.23
C GLU A 75 -5.63 0.99 7.56
N ARG A 76 -4.49 0.25 7.67
CA ARG A 76 -4.06 -0.56 8.83
C ARG A 76 -4.92 -1.80 9.11
N GLY A 77 -6.00 -2.00 8.36
CA GLY A 77 -7.00 -3.02 8.64
C GLY A 77 -7.85 -2.72 9.88
N SER A 78 -8.03 -1.45 10.22
CA SER A 78 -8.79 -1.01 11.40
C SER A 78 -10.27 -1.44 11.37
N ARG A 79 -10.80 -1.75 10.20
CA ARG A 79 -12.17 -2.23 9.95
C ARG A 79 -12.18 -3.68 9.45
N LEU A 80 -11.39 -4.54 10.06
CA LEU A 80 -11.03 -5.86 9.55
C LEU A 80 -12.25 -6.73 9.17
N GLU A 81 -13.27 -6.83 10.05
CA GLU A 81 -14.47 -7.63 9.78
C GLU A 81 -15.23 -7.17 8.54
N GLU A 82 -15.33 -5.84 8.38
CA GLU A 82 -16.02 -5.26 7.23
C GLU A 82 -15.19 -5.35 5.95
N ILE A 83 -13.86 -5.25 6.06
CA ILE A 83 -12.93 -5.48 4.94
C ILE A 83 -13.05 -6.92 4.43
N VAL A 84 -13.01 -7.91 5.33
CA VAL A 84 -13.21 -9.34 4.98
C VAL A 84 -14.58 -9.55 4.33
N ARG A 85 -15.64 -8.98 4.91
CA ARG A 85 -17.00 -9.09 4.37
C ARG A 85 -17.09 -8.52 2.95
N VAL A 86 -16.49 -7.34 2.72
CA VAL A 86 -16.54 -6.69 1.41
C VAL A 86 -15.69 -7.46 0.40
N LEU A 87 -14.47 -7.84 0.74
CA LEU A 87 -13.62 -8.64 -0.14
C LEU A 87 -14.26 -9.99 -0.50
N GLY A 88 -14.98 -10.62 0.44
CA GLY A 88 -15.63 -11.92 0.21
C GLY A 88 -17.04 -11.84 -0.38
N GLY A 89 -17.72 -10.70 -0.31
CA GLY A 89 -19.13 -10.58 -0.71
C GLY A 89 -19.46 -9.54 -1.77
N HIS A 90 -18.55 -8.66 -2.11
CA HIS A 90 -18.78 -7.64 -3.15
C HIS A 90 -18.78 -8.29 -4.54
N GLU A 91 -19.74 -7.95 -5.38
CA GLU A 91 -19.99 -8.57 -6.70
C GLU A 91 -18.74 -8.66 -7.61
N VAL A 92 -17.84 -7.69 -7.49
CA VAL A 92 -16.61 -7.62 -8.30
C VAL A 92 -15.43 -8.22 -7.54
N MET A 93 -15.16 -7.76 -6.30
CA MET A 93 -13.94 -8.10 -5.56
C MET A 93 -13.95 -9.53 -5.00
N SER A 94 -15.13 -10.09 -4.72
CA SER A 94 -15.24 -11.48 -4.22
C SER A 94 -14.72 -12.54 -5.18
N ARG A 95 -14.53 -12.18 -6.44
CA ARG A 95 -13.98 -13.06 -7.49
C ARG A 95 -12.48 -12.84 -7.74
N SER A 96 -11.80 -12.05 -6.90
CA SER A 96 -10.37 -11.80 -7.07
C SER A 96 -9.54 -13.04 -6.85
N ASP A 97 -8.64 -13.36 -7.79
CA ASP A 97 -7.65 -14.41 -7.68
C ASP A 97 -6.45 -13.97 -6.86
N VAL A 98 -6.09 -12.68 -6.99
CA VAL A 98 -4.94 -12.08 -6.32
C VAL A 98 -5.34 -10.75 -5.66
N LEU A 99 -4.96 -10.55 -4.40
CA LEU A 99 -5.10 -9.30 -3.67
C LEU A 99 -3.71 -8.71 -3.39
N LEU A 100 -3.51 -7.45 -3.76
CA LEU A 100 -2.29 -6.68 -3.52
C LEU A 100 -2.63 -5.62 -2.47
N LEU A 101 -2.43 -5.98 -1.19
CA LEU A 101 -2.86 -5.16 -0.07
C LEU A 101 -1.69 -4.37 0.51
N THR A 102 -1.96 -3.13 0.91
CA THR A 102 -0.99 -2.27 1.58
C THR A 102 -1.55 -1.72 2.89
N GLU A 103 -0.68 -1.29 3.78
CA GLU A 103 -1.01 -0.83 5.13
C GLU A 103 -1.74 -1.86 5.99
N LEU A 104 -1.14 -3.02 6.21
CA LEU A 104 -1.67 -4.04 7.11
C LEU A 104 -0.87 -4.08 8.41
N ASP A 105 -1.57 -4.04 9.53
CA ASP A 105 -0.97 -4.16 10.86
C ASP A 105 -0.86 -5.62 11.31
N TYR A 106 0.18 -5.91 12.09
CA TYR A 106 0.31 -7.15 12.82
C TYR A 106 0.82 -6.85 14.25
N GLY A 107 -0.04 -7.08 15.24
CA GLY A 107 0.29 -6.82 16.63
C GLY A 107 0.40 -5.34 16.98
N MET A 108 -0.41 -4.48 16.35
CA MET A 108 -0.57 -3.06 16.69
C MET A 108 -1.83 -2.87 17.55
N ALA A 109 -1.72 -2.14 18.65
CA ALA A 109 -2.87 -1.86 19.54
C ALA A 109 -4.02 -1.15 18.82
N ARG A 110 -3.72 -0.24 17.87
CA ARG A 110 -4.72 0.49 17.07
C ARG A 110 -5.59 -0.40 16.19
N SER A 111 -5.13 -1.60 15.88
CA SER A 111 -5.88 -2.65 15.15
C SER A 111 -6.18 -3.87 16.03
N GLY A 112 -6.24 -3.70 17.36
CA GLY A 112 -6.59 -4.74 18.33
C GLY A 112 -5.54 -5.82 18.51
N ASN A 113 -4.27 -5.54 18.19
CA ASN A 113 -3.15 -6.49 18.22
C ASN A 113 -3.36 -7.72 17.31
N ARG A 114 -4.19 -7.58 16.28
CA ARG A 114 -4.54 -8.67 15.35
C ARG A 114 -3.44 -8.86 14.29
N HIS A 115 -3.47 -10.01 13.65
CA HIS A 115 -2.71 -10.27 12.43
C HIS A 115 -3.61 -10.06 11.22
N VAL A 116 -3.76 -8.80 10.79
CA VAL A 116 -4.72 -8.40 9.77
C VAL A 116 -4.63 -9.22 8.49
N THR A 117 -3.41 -9.43 7.96
CA THR A 117 -3.22 -10.22 6.73
C THR A 117 -3.71 -11.66 6.87
N ARG A 118 -3.31 -12.34 7.95
CA ARG A 118 -3.69 -13.73 8.20
C ARG A 118 -5.21 -13.88 8.32
N GLU A 119 -5.84 -12.98 9.06
CA GLU A 119 -7.28 -13.05 9.29
C GLU A 119 -8.09 -12.74 8.01
N ILE A 120 -7.60 -11.85 7.13
CA ILE A 120 -8.18 -11.67 5.80
C ILE A 120 -8.04 -12.97 4.99
N ALA A 121 -6.83 -13.55 4.96
CA ALA A 121 -6.55 -14.76 4.20
C ALA A 121 -7.39 -15.96 4.67
N GLU A 122 -7.51 -16.15 5.98
CA GLU A 122 -8.33 -17.19 6.59
C GLU A 122 -9.82 -16.99 6.27
N GLY A 123 -10.33 -15.76 6.40
CA GLY A 123 -11.72 -15.42 6.09
C GLY A 123 -12.10 -15.62 4.62
N LEU A 124 -11.13 -15.47 3.70
CA LEU A 124 -11.34 -15.61 2.28
C LEU A 124 -10.92 -17.00 1.73
N GLY A 125 -10.29 -17.85 2.54
CA GLY A 125 -9.72 -19.13 2.09
C GLY A 125 -8.59 -18.94 1.08
N MET A 126 -7.61 -18.05 1.36
CA MET A 126 -6.52 -17.72 0.46
C MET A 126 -5.15 -18.05 1.07
N ALA A 127 -4.16 -18.31 0.22
CA ALA A 127 -2.76 -18.26 0.61
C ALA A 127 -2.31 -16.80 0.77
N TYR A 128 -1.30 -16.53 1.60
CA TYR A 128 -0.77 -15.18 1.79
C TYR A 128 0.74 -15.15 1.96
N ALA A 129 1.33 -14.01 1.62
CA ALA A 129 2.67 -13.61 2.00
C ALA A 129 2.62 -12.17 2.54
N PHE A 130 3.10 -11.96 3.76
CA PHE A 130 3.18 -10.67 4.43
C PHE A 130 4.63 -10.31 4.71
N ALA A 131 5.02 -9.06 4.42
CA ALA A 131 6.33 -8.53 4.80
C ALA A 131 6.19 -7.20 5.55
N PRO A 132 6.80 -7.07 6.74
CA PRO A 132 6.78 -5.85 7.52
C PRO A 132 7.65 -4.77 6.88
N CYS A 133 7.06 -3.60 6.65
CA CYS A 133 7.77 -2.37 6.28
C CYS A 133 8.43 -1.76 7.51
N TYR A 134 7.71 -1.78 8.61
CA TYR A 134 8.11 -1.08 9.85
C TYR A 134 7.79 -1.89 11.09
N ILE A 135 8.64 -1.68 12.11
CA ILE A 135 8.33 -1.94 13.51
C ILE A 135 8.03 -0.56 14.13
N ASN A 136 6.80 -0.34 14.58
CA ASN A 136 6.35 0.93 15.14
C ASN A 136 6.67 0.99 16.63
N LEU A 137 7.38 2.04 17.06
CA LEU A 137 7.80 2.19 18.46
C LEU A 137 6.74 2.89 19.34
N SER A 138 5.58 3.23 18.73
CA SER A 138 4.43 3.84 19.40
C SER A 138 3.13 3.26 18.81
N LYS A 139 2.00 3.53 19.48
CA LYS A 139 0.68 3.03 19.04
C LYS A 139 0.14 3.69 17.76
N GLY A 140 0.79 4.72 17.31
CA GLY A 140 0.39 5.53 16.16
C GLY A 140 0.51 7.02 16.47
N SER A 141 -0.14 7.85 15.66
CA SER A 141 -0.23 9.30 15.84
C SER A 141 -1.69 9.75 15.89
N GLY A 142 -1.94 10.97 16.37
CA GLY A 142 -3.30 11.52 16.48
C GLY A 142 -4.21 10.66 17.37
N LEU A 143 -5.39 10.32 16.87
CA LEU A 143 -6.36 9.50 17.61
C LEU A 143 -5.84 8.09 17.90
N GLU A 144 -4.99 7.54 17.04
CA GLU A 144 -4.41 6.20 17.23
C GLU A 144 -3.51 6.11 18.47
N SER A 145 -2.88 7.22 18.88
CA SER A 145 -2.05 7.26 20.08
C SER A 145 -2.84 6.95 21.37
N GLY A 146 -4.16 7.14 21.32
CA GLY A 146 -5.10 6.82 22.39
C GLY A 146 -5.63 5.39 22.38
N ALA A 147 -5.16 4.51 21.48
CA ALA A 147 -5.61 3.12 21.44
C ALA A 147 -5.39 2.41 22.77
N GLU A 148 -6.35 1.59 23.16
CA GLU A 148 -6.27 0.80 24.40
C GLU A 148 -5.20 -0.31 24.30
N GLY A 149 -4.58 -0.65 25.42
CA GLY A 149 -3.52 -1.66 25.46
C GLY A 149 -2.19 -1.17 24.92
N GLU A 150 -1.23 -2.08 24.80
CA GLU A 150 0.10 -1.84 24.24
C GLU A 150 0.29 -2.68 22.97
N ASN A 151 1.19 -2.23 22.09
CA ASN A 151 1.57 -3.02 20.93
C ASN A 151 2.25 -4.33 21.34
N SER A 152 1.85 -5.44 20.72
CA SER A 152 2.53 -6.73 20.88
C SER A 152 3.76 -6.84 19.97
N LEU A 153 3.57 -7.05 18.67
CA LEU A 153 4.65 -7.13 17.69
C LEU A 153 4.92 -5.80 16.97
N ALA A 154 3.94 -4.91 16.94
CA ALA A 154 4.07 -3.58 16.36
C ALA A 154 4.49 -3.53 14.88
N LEU A 155 4.15 -4.53 14.10
CA LEU A 155 4.50 -4.63 12.69
C LEU A 155 3.44 -3.93 11.82
N HIS A 156 3.91 -3.28 10.77
CA HIS A 156 3.09 -2.66 9.75
C HIS A 156 3.70 -2.93 8.39
N GLY A 157 2.93 -3.44 7.42
CA GLY A 157 3.51 -3.90 6.16
C GLY A 157 2.54 -4.04 5.02
N ASN A 158 2.99 -4.78 3.99
CA ASN A 158 2.25 -5.07 2.77
C ASN A 158 2.09 -6.58 2.59
N ALA A 159 1.11 -7.00 1.79
CA ALA A 159 0.85 -8.40 1.55
C ALA A 159 0.38 -8.68 0.12
N VAL A 160 0.65 -9.90 -0.33
CA VAL A 160 0.01 -10.54 -1.47
C VAL A 160 -0.82 -11.70 -0.94
N LEU A 161 -2.11 -11.74 -1.30
CA LEU A 161 -2.97 -12.89 -1.05
C LEU A 161 -3.36 -13.53 -2.39
N SER A 162 -3.56 -14.84 -2.41
CA SER A 162 -3.91 -15.55 -3.63
C SER A 162 -4.84 -16.74 -3.34
N ARG A 163 -5.83 -16.96 -4.22
CA ARG A 163 -6.63 -18.20 -4.24
C ARG A 163 -5.79 -19.42 -4.65
N TRP A 164 -4.64 -19.16 -5.25
CA TRP A 164 -3.74 -20.15 -5.80
C TRP A 164 -2.44 -20.21 -4.98
N PRO A 165 -1.70 -21.31 -4.99
CA PRO A 165 -0.48 -21.46 -4.22
C PRO A 165 0.53 -20.34 -4.49
N ILE A 166 1.13 -19.83 -3.43
CA ILE A 166 2.30 -18.97 -3.52
C ILE A 166 3.54 -19.86 -3.49
N LEU A 167 4.21 -19.98 -4.65
CA LEU A 167 5.38 -20.85 -4.82
C LEU A 167 6.63 -20.26 -4.16
N ARG A 168 6.79 -18.93 -4.27
CA ARG A 168 7.95 -18.17 -3.76
C ARG A 168 7.50 -16.79 -3.33
N ALA A 169 8.11 -16.26 -2.27
CA ALA A 169 7.84 -14.92 -1.79
C ALA A 169 9.14 -14.20 -1.36
N TRP A 170 9.24 -12.92 -1.65
CA TRP A 170 10.37 -12.06 -1.30
C TRP A 170 9.89 -10.71 -0.75
N SER A 171 10.73 -10.13 0.11
CA SER A 171 10.58 -8.78 0.62
C SER A 171 11.71 -7.90 0.09
N VAL A 172 11.37 -6.83 -0.61
CA VAL A 172 12.34 -5.90 -1.22
C VAL A 172 12.32 -4.58 -0.47
N ALA A 173 13.41 -4.27 0.23
CA ALA A 173 13.53 -3.02 0.97
C ALA A 173 13.70 -1.82 0.04
N LEU A 174 12.93 -0.76 0.26
CA LEU A 174 12.97 0.48 -0.50
C LEU A 174 13.63 1.59 0.30
N PRO A 175 14.41 2.48 -0.32
CA PRO A 175 15.04 3.57 0.40
C PRO A 175 14.00 4.50 1.03
N ASN A 176 14.24 4.98 2.26
CA ASN A 176 13.40 5.96 2.93
C ASN A 176 13.65 7.38 2.40
N GLY A 177 12.60 8.14 2.15
CA GLY A 177 12.70 9.56 1.78
C GLY A 177 13.04 10.48 2.96
N LYS A 178 12.68 10.06 4.18
CA LYS A 178 12.94 10.74 5.46
C LYS A 178 13.40 9.74 6.50
N ASP A 179 14.19 10.18 7.46
CA ASP A 179 14.52 9.41 8.64
C ASP A 179 13.25 9.19 9.49
N LYS A 180 12.82 7.93 9.60
CA LYS A 180 11.57 7.54 10.29
C LYS A 180 11.66 7.70 11.81
N MET A 181 12.86 7.81 12.37
CA MET A 181 13.09 8.09 13.79
C MET A 181 12.91 9.57 14.16
N ARG A 182 12.75 10.46 13.17
CA ARG A 182 12.50 11.91 13.38
C ARG A 182 11.02 12.28 13.38
N GLY A 183 10.14 11.35 13.03
CA GLY A 183 8.69 11.56 13.03
C GLY A 183 8.10 11.56 14.45
N ARG A 184 6.82 11.95 14.56
CA ARG A 184 6.05 11.76 15.80
C ARG A 184 5.85 10.28 16.08
N GLU A 185 5.48 9.53 15.07
CA GLU A 185 5.45 8.07 15.10
C GLU A 185 6.82 7.55 14.63
N LYS A 186 7.63 7.15 15.61
CA LYS A 186 8.97 6.61 15.36
C LYS A 186 8.87 5.16 14.89
N ARG A 187 9.60 4.84 13.83
CA ARG A 187 9.54 3.53 13.17
C ARG A 187 10.94 3.04 12.82
N LEU A 188 11.18 1.74 13.03
CA LEU A 188 12.35 1.04 12.48
C LEU A 188 11.95 0.44 11.13
N GLY A 189 12.87 0.41 10.17
CA GLY A 189 12.64 -0.22 8.89
C GLY A 189 12.44 0.75 7.73
N ASN A 190 11.88 0.22 6.65
CA ASN A 190 11.74 0.87 5.35
C ASN A 190 10.44 0.41 4.67
N GLN A 191 9.90 1.20 3.76
CA GLN A 191 8.90 0.70 2.83
C GLN A 191 9.41 -0.55 2.11
N ARG A 192 8.52 -1.49 1.82
CA ARG A 192 8.87 -2.75 1.16
C ARG A 192 7.88 -3.10 0.07
N ALA A 193 8.39 -3.71 -1.01
CA ALA A 193 7.55 -4.44 -1.94
C ALA A 193 7.52 -5.91 -1.54
N VAL A 194 6.34 -6.53 -1.62
CA VAL A 194 6.16 -7.99 -1.49
C VAL A 194 6.03 -8.55 -2.88
N VAL A 195 6.95 -9.46 -3.25
CA VAL A 195 7.00 -10.10 -4.56
C VAL A 195 6.67 -11.56 -4.40
N CYS A 196 5.68 -12.09 -5.13
CA CYS A 196 5.25 -13.49 -5.05
C CYS A 196 5.13 -14.10 -6.44
N ASP A 197 5.60 -15.32 -6.59
CA ASP A 197 5.26 -16.16 -7.74
C ASP A 197 4.04 -17.01 -7.37
N VAL A 198 2.93 -16.80 -8.07
CA VAL A 198 1.62 -17.45 -7.85
C VAL A 198 1.37 -18.46 -8.95
N GLU A 199 0.97 -19.68 -8.56
CA GLU A 199 0.65 -20.77 -9.46
C GLU A 199 -0.82 -20.69 -9.91
N HIS A 200 -1.10 -19.80 -10.87
CA HIS A 200 -2.45 -19.71 -11.43
C HIS A 200 -2.67 -20.76 -12.54
N PRO A 201 -3.89 -21.29 -12.74
CA PRO A 201 -4.16 -22.26 -13.82
C PRO A 201 -3.76 -21.79 -15.22
N SER A 202 -3.85 -20.47 -15.49
CA SER A 202 -3.40 -19.88 -16.76
C SER A 202 -1.87 -19.73 -16.88
N GLY A 203 -1.11 -20.05 -15.84
CA GLY A 203 0.35 -19.95 -15.81
C GLY A 203 0.88 -19.28 -14.55
N VAL A 204 2.17 -19.37 -14.33
CA VAL A 204 2.79 -18.72 -13.15
C VAL A 204 2.89 -17.22 -13.36
N LEU A 205 2.31 -16.48 -12.42
CA LEU A 205 2.29 -15.00 -12.39
C LEU A 205 3.22 -14.48 -11.29
N ARG A 206 4.02 -13.47 -11.57
CA ARG A 206 4.73 -12.70 -10.54
C ARG A 206 3.89 -11.51 -10.10
N ALA A 207 3.26 -11.61 -8.94
CA ALA A 207 2.43 -10.58 -8.33
C ALA A 207 3.24 -9.75 -7.34
N VAL A 208 3.10 -8.42 -7.39
CA VAL A 208 3.88 -7.48 -6.55
C VAL A 208 2.95 -6.47 -5.88
N SER A 209 2.91 -6.52 -4.54
CA SER A 209 2.25 -5.48 -3.73
C SER A 209 3.27 -4.40 -3.36
N LEU A 210 2.96 -3.15 -3.69
CA LEU A 210 3.87 -2.02 -3.57
C LEU A 210 3.21 -0.82 -2.93
N HIS A 211 3.85 -0.26 -1.88
CA HIS A 211 3.49 1.04 -1.30
C HIS A 211 4.70 1.97 -1.35
N LEU A 212 4.64 3.03 -2.16
CA LEU A 212 5.71 4.01 -2.28
C LEU A 212 5.59 5.11 -1.22
N ASP A 213 6.71 5.79 -0.92
CA ASP A 213 6.77 6.78 0.16
C ASP A 213 5.94 8.05 -0.16
N ALA A 214 4.85 8.25 0.57
CA ALA A 214 3.96 9.40 0.47
C ALA A 214 4.66 10.74 0.74
N HIS A 215 5.59 10.77 1.71
CA HIS A 215 6.22 11.98 2.21
C HIS A 215 7.56 12.31 1.53
N SER A 216 7.75 11.87 0.32
CA SER A 216 8.97 12.07 -0.45
C SER A 216 8.73 12.90 -1.72
N SER A 217 9.73 12.99 -2.59
CA SER A 217 9.63 13.62 -3.90
C SER A 217 9.28 12.60 -4.97
N GLN A 218 8.75 13.07 -6.10
CA GLN A 218 8.53 12.27 -7.31
C GLN A 218 9.80 11.53 -7.75
N ARG A 219 10.95 12.21 -7.70
CA ARG A 219 12.25 11.60 -8.01
C ARG A 219 12.59 10.44 -7.06
N HIS A 220 12.18 10.54 -5.80
CA HIS A 220 12.42 9.50 -4.82
C HIS A 220 11.52 8.29 -5.08
N ARG A 221 10.21 8.49 -5.34
CA ARG A 221 9.30 7.40 -5.73
C ARG A 221 9.73 6.72 -7.01
N HIS A 222 10.20 7.48 -8.01
CA HIS A 222 10.82 6.90 -9.21
C HIS A 222 12.03 6.01 -8.85
N HIS A 223 12.89 6.45 -7.93
CA HIS A 223 14.03 5.62 -7.48
C HIS A 223 13.55 4.35 -6.76
N GLN A 224 12.54 4.44 -5.89
CA GLN A 224 11.95 3.27 -5.24
C GLN A 224 11.38 2.28 -6.26
N MET A 225 10.60 2.76 -7.24
CA MET A 225 10.08 1.93 -8.34
C MET A 225 11.23 1.25 -9.10
N LYS A 226 12.29 1.99 -9.41
CA LYS A 226 13.46 1.42 -10.07
C LYS A 226 14.08 0.25 -9.29
N VAL A 227 14.22 0.37 -7.97
CA VAL A 227 14.71 -0.72 -7.10
C VAL A 227 13.84 -1.97 -7.23
N VAL A 228 12.50 -1.80 -7.24
CA VAL A 228 11.57 -2.91 -7.42
C VAL A 228 11.74 -3.59 -8.78
N LEU A 229 11.80 -2.79 -9.84
CA LEU A 229 11.94 -3.31 -11.20
C LEU A 229 13.30 -3.99 -11.42
N ASP A 230 14.40 -3.43 -10.87
CA ASP A 230 15.74 -4.04 -10.91
C ASP A 230 15.71 -5.42 -10.22
N PHE A 231 15.02 -5.54 -9.06
CA PHE A 231 14.89 -6.80 -8.36
C PHE A 231 14.07 -7.82 -9.17
N ILE A 232 12.90 -7.43 -9.69
CA ILE A 232 12.06 -8.32 -10.50
C ILE A 232 12.83 -8.87 -11.71
N GLU A 233 13.60 -8.01 -12.38
CA GLU A 233 14.40 -8.37 -13.57
C GLU A 233 15.58 -9.30 -13.24
N SER A 234 16.04 -9.30 -11.99
CA SER A 234 17.10 -10.23 -11.52
C SER A 234 16.60 -11.64 -11.25
N LEU A 235 15.28 -11.84 -11.14
CA LEU A 235 14.70 -13.13 -10.81
C LEU A 235 14.57 -14.05 -12.02
N THR A 236 14.85 -15.34 -11.81
CA THR A 236 14.69 -16.40 -12.81
C THR A 236 13.67 -17.44 -12.33
N PRO A 237 12.80 -17.95 -13.22
CA PRO A 237 12.61 -17.56 -14.62
C PRO A 237 11.98 -16.18 -14.78
N SER A 238 12.09 -15.60 -15.99
CA SER A 238 11.28 -14.41 -16.35
C SER A 238 9.82 -14.86 -16.48
N LEU A 239 8.95 -14.24 -15.71
CA LEU A 239 7.52 -14.52 -15.66
C LEU A 239 6.71 -13.31 -16.11
N PRO A 240 5.45 -13.47 -16.50
CA PRO A 240 4.48 -12.38 -16.53
C PRO A 240 4.41 -11.67 -15.17
N VAL A 241 4.36 -10.35 -15.16
CA VAL A 241 4.43 -9.54 -13.94
C VAL A 241 3.22 -8.63 -13.82
N LEU A 242 2.61 -8.59 -12.65
CA LEU A 242 1.66 -7.57 -12.22
C LEU A 242 2.23 -6.84 -11.00
N VAL A 243 2.40 -5.53 -11.08
CA VAL A 243 2.75 -4.65 -9.96
C VAL A 243 1.53 -3.79 -9.64
N GLY A 244 1.05 -3.83 -8.40
CA GLY A 244 -0.09 -3.02 -7.98
C GLY A 244 0.04 -2.52 -6.55
N GLY A 245 -0.79 -1.55 -6.17
CA GLY A 245 -0.87 -0.97 -4.84
C GLY A 245 -0.84 0.55 -4.84
N ASP A 246 -0.59 1.13 -3.67
CA ASP A 246 -0.54 2.58 -3.45
C ASP A 246 0.84 3.15 -3.82
N TRP A 247 0.92 3.83 -4.95
CA TRP A 247 2.18 4.44 -5.41
C TRP A 247 2.34 5.89 -4.97
N ASN A 248 1.36 6.46 -4.30
CA ASN A 248 1.38 7.84 -3.79
C ASN A 248 1.72 8.89 -4.88
N THR A 249 1.27 8.65 -6.11
CA THR A 249 1.73 9.37 -7.32
C THR A 249 1.28 10.81 -7.41
N SER A 250 0.24 11.20 -6.70
CA SER A 250 -0.28 12.59 -6.74
C SER A 250 0.05 13.40 -5.50
N THR A 251 0.91 12.89 -4.61
CA THR A 251 1.28 13.56 -3.39
C THR A 251 2.33 14.65 -3.62
N TYR A 252 2.35 15.62 -2.71
CA TYR A 252 3.36 16.67 -2.71
C TYR A 252 4.71 16.16 -2.24
N ASN A 253 5.78 16.89 -2.57
CA ASN A 253 7.04 16.76 -1.86
C ASN A 253 6.89 17.42 -0.47
N SER A 254 6.56 16.64 0.53
CA SER A 254 6.43 17.09 1.91
C SER A 254 7.70 16.85 2.76
N ARG A 255 8.85 16.62 2.09
CA ARG A 255 10.13 16.41 2.78
C ARG A 255 10.52 17.59 3.69
N ARG A 256 10.14 18.82 3.31
CA ARG A 256 10.27 20.04 4.11
C ARG A 256 9.04 20.91 3.91
N ALA A 257 8.63 21.64 4.94
CA ALA A 257 7.47 22.53 4.90
C ALA A 257 7.55 23.54 3.75
N VAL A 258 8.75 24.08 3.46
CA VAL A 258 8.96 25.03 2.37
C VAL A 258 8.60 24.46 1.00
N TYR A 259 8.85 23.16 0.77
CA TYR A 259 8.47 22.51 -0.50
C TYR A 259 6.97 22.27 -0.59
N ALA A 260 6.33 21.96 0.55
CA ALA A 260 4.88 21.80 0.61
C ALA A 260 4.17 23.12 0.32
N ILE A 261 4.60 24.23 0.94
CA ILE A 261 4.05 25.57 0.75
C ILE A 261 4.26 26.05 -0.68
N ALA A 262 5.49 25.96 -1.21
CA ALA A 262 5.79 26.35 -2.59
C ALA A 262 5.01 25.52 -3.60
N GLY A 263 4.84 24.22 -3.34
CA GLY A 263 4.03 23.32 -4.15
C GLY A 263 2.55 23.71 -4.13
N PHE A 264 2.00 24.07 -2.98
CA PHE A 264 0.63 24.56 -2.85
C PHE A 264 0.44 25.87 -3.64
N ALA A 265 1.26 26.90 -3.39
CA ALA A 265 1.20 28.15 -4.10
C ALA A 265 1.27 27.99 -5.62
N ARG A 266 2.17 27.14 -6.11
CA ARG A 266 2.27 26.83 -7.54
C ARG A 266 0.96 26.27 -8.10
N ARG A 267 0.30 25.33 -7.39
CA ARG A 267 -0.95 24.70 -7.85
C ARG A 267 -2.13 25.66 -7.85
N VAL A 268 -2.20 26.55 -6.86
CA VAL A 268 -3.19 27.64 -6.85
C VAL A 268 -3.00 28.55 -8.06
N LEU A 269 -1.75 28.94 -8.37
CA LEU A 269 -1.44 29.77 -9.55
C LEU A 269 -1.73 29.07 -10.88
N MET A 270 -1.65 27.73 -10.93
CA MET A 270 -2.01 26.95 -12.12
C MET A 270 -3.53 26.82 -12.32
N GLY A 271 -4.33 27.19 -11.33
CA GLY A 271 -5.77 26.94 -11.29
C GLY A 271 -6.11 25.59 -10.65
N VAL A 272 -6.82 25.65 -9.53
CA VAL A 272 -7.09 24.45 -8.70
C VAL A 272 -7.88 23.40 -9.47
N GLY A 273 -8.96 23.76 -10.17
CA GLY A 273 -9.75 22.84 -11.00
C GLY A 273 -8.90 22.19 -12.08
N HIS A 274 -8.08 22.98 -12.79
CA HIS A 274 -7.16 22.45 -13.80
C HIS A 274 -6.17 21.43 -13.22
N VAL A 275 -5.64 21.70 -12.01
CA VAL A 275 -4.70 20.77 -11.35
C VAL A 275 -5.38 19.48 -10.94
N ILE A 276 -6.61 19.53 -10.40
CA ILE A 276 -7.35 18.33 -10.01
C ILE A 276 -7.62 17.47 -11.25
N GLU A 277 -8.21 18.03 -12.29
CA GLU A 277 -8.62 17.27 -13.48
C GLU A 277 -7.44 16.76 -14.32
N ASN A 278 -6.40 17.58 -14.49
CA ASN A 278 -5.34 17.29 -15.45
C ASN A 278 -4.03 16.81 -14.83
N HIS A 279 -3.88 16.93 -13.50
CA HIS A 279 -2.65 16.55 -12.83
C HIS A 279 -2.86 15.51 -11.73
N TYR A 280 -3.83 15.70 -10.82
CA TYR A 280 -4.06 14.74 -9.74
C TYR A 280 -4.65 13.43 -10.23
N LEU A 281 -5.56 13.50 -11.21
CA LEU A 281 -6.16 12.32 -11.83
C LEU A 281 -5.31 11.74 -12.98
N ARG A 282 -4.25 12.47 -13.40
CA ARG A 282 -3.36 12.08 -14.51
C ARG A 282 -1.88 12.35 -14.17
N PRO A 283 -1.37 11.84 -13.03
CA PRO A 283 -0.02 12.13 -12.55
C PRO A 283 1.07 11.61 -13.50
N GLU A 284 0.78 10.58 -14.31
CA GLU A 284 1.67 10.03 -15.33
C GLU A 284 2.08 11.05 -16.40
N ARG A 285 1.22 12.04 -16.66
CA ARG A 285 1.48 13.07 -17.67
C ARG A 285 2.40 14.16 -17.21
N TRP A 286 2.41 14.44 -15.89
CA TRP A 286 3.15 15.59 -15.35
C TRP A 286 3.99 15.26 -14.12
N PHE A 287 3.38 15.02 -12.96
CA PHE A 287 4.11 14.96 -11.69
C PHE A 287 5.01 13.73 -11.57
N GLU A 288 4.53 12.57 -11.96
CA GLU A 288 5.23 11.30 -11.84
C GLU A 288 5.77 10.78 -13.18
N ARG A 289 5.85 11.65 -14.18
CA ARG A 289 6.29 11.32 -15.55
C ARG A 289 7.60 10.51 -15.59
N GLY A 290 8.52 10.72 -14.65
CA GLY A 290 9.77 9.98 -14.57
C GLY A 290 9.55 8.50 -14.25
N LEU A 291 8.66 8.21 -13.28
CA LEU A 291 8.30 6.86 -12.87
C LEU A 291 7.61 6.11 -14.01
N PHE A 292 6.61 6.71 -14.64
CA PHE A 292 5.85 6.07 -15.72
C PHE A 292 6.68 5.86 -17.00
N ARG A 293 7.60 6.78 -17.32
CA ARG A 293 8.58 6.58 -18.41
C ARG A 293 9.52 5.41 -18.13
N GLU A 294 9.94 5.21 -16.88
CA GLU A 294 10.78 4.07 -16.51
C GLU A 294 10.03 2.74 -16.71
N LEU A 295 8.75 2.67 -16.32
CA LEU A 295 7.90 1.52 -16.59
C LEU A 295 7.83 1.21 -18.08
N THR A 296 7.47 2.20 -18.92
CA THR A 296 7.39 2.04 -20.39
C THR A 296 8.72 1.62 -20.98
N ARG A 297 9.84 2.22 -20.53
CA ARG A 297 11.19 1.87 -21.00
C ARG A 297 11.56 0.41 -20.75
N ARG A 298 11.00 -0.20 -19.68
CA ARG A 298 11.22 -1.61 -19.32
C ARG A 298 10.14 -2.55 -19.85
N GLY A 299 9.27 -2.06 -20.74
CA GLY A 299 8.22 -2.85 -21.37
C GLY A 299 7.02 -3.14 -20.48
N TYR A 300 6.79 -2.33 -19.43
CA TYR A 300 5.56 -2.41 -18.64
C TYR A 300 4.49 -1.50 -19.24
N SER A 301 3.30 -2.05 -19.41
CA SER A 301 2.06 -1.33 -19.69
C SER A 301 1.41 -0.87 -18.39
N PHE A 302 0.68 0.23 -18.41
CA PHE A 302 -0.12 0.71 -17.29
C PHE A 302 -1.40 1.44 -17.74
N ALA A 303 -1.40 2.11 -18.89
CA ALA A 303 -2.50 2.97 -19.29
C ALA A 303 -3.82 2.20 -19.44
N GLU A 304 -3.78 1.05 -20.09
CA GLU A 304 -4.90 0.15 -20.34
C GLU A 304 -5.26 -0.75 -19.13
N LEU A 305 -4.39 -0.81 -18.10
CA LEU A 305 -4.59 -1.61 -16.89
C LEU A 305 -5.27 -0.82 -15.75
N ASN A 306 -5.65 0.44 -16.01
CA ASN A 306 -6.24 1.31 -15.01
C ASN A 306 -7.37 2.12 -15.60
N GLU A 307 -8.42 2.38 -14.81
CA GLU A 307 -9.52 3.26 -15.21
C GLU A 307 -8.99 4.69 -15.45
N PRO A 308 -9.18 5.26 -16.65
CA PRO A 308 -8.63 6.57 -17.00
C PRO A 308 -9.29 7.70 -16.20
N GLY A 309 -8.50 8.51 -15.51
CA GLY A 309 -8.99 9.70 -14.81
C GLY A 309 -9.83 9.43 -13.55
N ALA A 310 -9.95 8.17 -13.11
CA ALA A 310 -10.58 7.83 -11.85
C ALA A 310 -9.62 8.08 -10.69
N GLY A 311 -10.09 8.78 -9.64
CA GLY A 311 -9.37 8.95 -8.39
C GLY A 311 -9.55 7.73 -7.48
N THR A 312 -8.57 7.47 -6.63
CA THR A 312 -8.61 6.37 -5.65
C THR A 312 -8.57 6.86 -4.21
N LEU A 313 -8.27 8.13 -4.00
CA LEU A 313 -8.35 8.79 -2.70
C LEU A 313 -9.13 10.09 -2.85
N HIS A 314 -10.05 10.34 -1.92
CA HIS A 314 -10.97 11.47 -1.98
C HIS A 314 -10.92 12.27 -0.68
N TYR A 315 -10.64 13.57 -0.80
CA TYR A 315 -10.73 14.51 0.31
C TYR A 315 -11.99 15.36 0.19
N ASP A 316 -12.75 15.47 1.28
CA ASP A 316 -13.76 16.51 1.47
C ASP A 316 -13.26 17.45 2.56
N VAL A 317 -13.24 18.76 2.27
CA VAL A 317 -12.74 19.77 3.22
C VAL A 317 -13.57 19.77 4.51
N LYS A 318 -14.85 19.43 4.43
CA LYS A 318 -15.74 19.34 5.60
C LYS A 318 -15.34 18.21 6.54
N ASP A 319 -14.77 17.14 5.99
CA ASP A 319 -14.26 16.01 6.76
C ASP A 319 -12.80 16.19 7.19
N LEU A 320 -12.08 17.18 6.63
CA LEU A 320 -10.68 17.44 6.98
C LEU A 320 -10.50 17.82 8.46
N ALA A 321 -11.49 18.45 9.08
CA ALA A 321 -11.47 18.76 10.51
C ALA A 321 -11.58 17.50 11.37
N ALA A 322 -12.19 16.44 10.83
CA ALA A 322 -12.32 15.12 11.44
C ALA A 322 -11.21 14.16 10.98
N ASN A 323 -10.57 14.43 9.84
CA ASN A 323 -9.52 13.61 9.26
C ASN A 323 -8.17 13.94 9.90
N THR A 324 -7.84 13.23 10.96
CA THR A 324 -6.65 13.40 11.80
C THR A 324 -5.33 13.34 11.04
N ASN A 325 -5.26 12.61 9.91
CA ASN A 325 -4.03 12.46 9.13
C ASN A 325 -3.58 13.78 8.47
N MET A 326 -4.49 14.60 7.94
CA MET A 326 -4.13 15.92 7.42
C MET A 326 -3.97 16.97 8.51
N GLY A 327 -4.79 16.93 9.56
CA GLY A 327 -4.72 17.86 10.71
C GLY A 327 -3.39 17.82 11.47
N GLU A 328 -2.64 16.73 11.38
CA GLU A 328 -1.32 16.61 11.99
C GLU A 328 -0.20 17.29 11.19
N TRP A 329 -0.34 17.39 9.88
CA TRP A 329 0.69 17.89 8.96
C TRP A 329 0.44 19.30 8.46
N VAL A 330 -0.83 19.75 8.50
CA VAL A 330 -1.29 21.04 8.01
C VAL A 330 -1.72 21.91 9.19
N PRO A 331 -1.08 23.05 9.46
CA PRO A 331 -1.54 23.99 10.49
C PRO A 331 -3.00 24.38 10.28
N ARG A 332 -3.77 24.51 11.35
CA ARG A 332 -5.22 24.83 11.28
C ARG A 332 -5.57 26.03 10.41
N TRP A 333 -4.73 27.08 10.43
CA TRP A 333 -4.94 28.29 9.60
C TRP A 333 -4.80 28.01 8.09
N CYS A 334 -4.12 26.94 7.69
CA CYS A 334 -4.01 26.58 6.28
C CYS A 334 -5.33 25.98 5.74
N PHE A 335 -6.21 25.43 6.59
CA PHE A 335 -7.48 24.84 6.14
C PHE A 335 -8.38 25.90 5.51
N TRP A 336 -8.41 27.13 6.00
CA TRP A 336 -9.15 28.23 5.36
C TRP A 336 -8.69 28.48 3.91
N TRP A 337 -7.37 28.43 3.66
CA TRP A 337 -6.84 28.58 2.30
C TRP A 337 -7.17 27.36 1.41
N ILE A 338 -7.19 26.17 1.96
CA ILE A 338 -7.55 24.94 1.24
C ILE A 338 -9.05 24.98 0.91
N GLU A 339 -9.89 25.33 1.86
CA GLU A 339 -11.34 25.48 1.66
C GLU A 339 -11.65 26.53 0.59
N TRP A 340 -11.01 27.71 0.67
CA TRP A 340 -11.12 28.74 -0.34
C TRP A 340 -10.68 28.22 -1.73
N ALA A 341 -9.54 27.54 -1.81
CA ALA A 341 -9.00 27.02 -3.06
C ALA A 341 -9.88 25.91 -3.69
N LEU A 342 -10.62 25.14 -2.87
CA LEU A 342 -11.50 24.08 -3.30
C LEU A 342 -12.97 24.50 -3.40
N SER A 343 -13.31 25.74 -3.09
CA SER A 343 -14.70 26.23 -3.06
C SER A 343 -15.44 26.04 -4.39
N GLU A 344 -14.76 26.31 -5.51
CA GLU A 344 -15.31 26.12 -6.86
C GLU A 344 -15.48 24.62 -7.22
N GLN A 345 -14.83 23.71 -6.50
CA GLN A 345 -14.91 22.26 -6.68
C GLN A 345 -15.81 21.59 -5.63
N GLY A 346 -16.69 22.39 -5.00
CA GLY A 346 -17.60 21.90 -3.95
C GLY A 346 -16.89 21.39 -2.69
N GLY A 347 -15.63 21.84 -2.45
CA GLY A 347 -14.82 21.43 -1.32
C GLY A 347 -14.16 20.05 -1.48
N ARG A 348 -14.18 19.46 -2.65
CA ARG A 348 -13.68 18.10 -2.91
C ARG A 348 -12.41 18.08 -3.74
N CYS A 349 -11.53 17.13 -3.45
CA CYS A 349 -10.33 16.86 -4.22
C CYS A 349 -10.10 15.35 -4.32
N SER A 350 -9.97 14.86 -5.55
CA SER A 350 -9.68 13.45 -5.83
C SER A 350 -8.25 13.28 -6.37
N LEU A 351 -7.58 12.24 -5.91
CA LEU A 351 -6.21 11.90 -6.32
C LEU A 351 -6.17 10.46 -6.82
N LYS A 352 -5.39 10.22 -7.86
CA LYS A 352 -5.11 8.87 -8.34
C LYS A 352 -3.77 8.41 -7.76
N LEU A 353 -3.82 7.61 -6.70
CA LEU A 353 -2.64 7.13 -5.97
C LEU A 353 -2.34 5.66 -6.27
N ASP A 354 -3.39 4.87 -6.49
CA ASP A 354 -3.31 3.42 -6.67
C ASP A 354 -3.28 3.08 -8.15
N TRP A 355 -2.41 2.12 -8.50
CA TRP A 355 -2.09 1.78 -9.88
C TRP A 355 -1.81 0.31 -10.06
N PHE A 356 -2.05 -0.16 -11.29
CA PHE A 356 -1.48 -1.38 -11.84
C PHE A 356 -0.48 -1.06 -12.96
N ALA A 357 0.58 -1.85 -13.03
CA ALA A 357 1.44 -1.96 -14.21
C ALA A 357 1.79 -3.42 -14.45
N GLY A 358 1.92 -3.81 -15.71
CA GLY A 358 2.17 -5.19 -16.07
C GLY A 358 3.13 -5.36 -17.24
N ARG A 359 3.81 -6.50 -17.27
CA ARG A 359 4.66 -6.94 -18.37
C ARG A 359 4.37 -8.40 -18.67
N GLY A 360 4.15 -8.76 -19.94
CA GLY A 360 3.69 -10.10 -20.33
C GLY A 360 2.24 -10.39 -19.91
N ILE A 361 1.44 -9.34 -19.74
CA ILE A 361 0.00 -9.41 -19.49
C ILE A 361 -0.71 -8.34 -20.31
N GLY A 362 -2.00 -8.56 -20.58
CA GLY A 362 -2.88 -7.58 -21.24
C GLY A 362 -4.25 -7.55 -20.55
N PRO A 363 -5.00 -6.43 -20.61
CA PRO A 363 -6.33 -6.34 -20.01
C PRO A 363 -7.29 -7.33 -20.69
N ASP A 364 -8.24 -7.90 -19.95
CA ASP A 364 -9.35 -8.63 -20.53
C ASP A 364 -10.31 -7.62 -21.20
N PRO A 365 -10.54 -7.70 -22.52
CA PRO A 365 -11.41 -6.75 -23.21
C PRO A 365 -12.88 -6.80 -22.77
N ARG A 366 -13.29 -7.88 -22.09
CA ARG A 366 -14.66 -8.08 -21.61
C ARG A 366 -14.94 -7.36 -20.30
N GLU A 367 -13.91 -7.12 -19.49
CA GLU A 367 -14.02 -6.53 -18.16
C GLU A 367 -13.00 -5.38 -18.01
N PRO A 368 -13.40 -4.14 -18.26
CA PRO A 368 -12.49 -3.00 -18.17
C PRO A 368 -12.01 -2.80 -16.73
N PRO A 369 -10.77 -2.28 -16.53
CA PRO A 369 -10.27 -1.93 -15.22
C PRO A 369 -11.16 -0.87 -14.56
N ARG A 370 -11.35 -0.96 -13.25
CA ARG A 370 -12.27 -0.07 -12.53
C ARG A 370 -11.78 0.28 -11.13
N VAL A 371 -12.22 1.43 -10.65
CA VAL A 371 -12.15 1.83 -9.24
C VAL A 371 -13.48 1.45 -8.58
N VAL A 372 -13.43 0.76 -7.44
CA VAL A 372 -14.63 0.37 -6.68
C VAL A 372 -14.82 1.35 -5.53
N GLY A 373 -15.51 2.45 -5.83
CA GLY A 373 -15.74 3.53 -4.87
C GLY A 373 -16.90 3.31 -3.91
N HIS A 374 -16.98 4.20 -2.92
CA HIS A 374 -18.11 4.28 -1.98
C HIS A 374 -18.33 3.05 -1.09
N LEU A 375 -17.27 2.30 -0.79
CA LEU A 375 -17.35 1.17 0.11
C LEU A 375 -17.68 1.62 1.53
N ARG A 376 -18.72 0.98 2.10
CA ARG A 376 -19.18 1.27 3.46
C ARG A 376 -19.33 -0.02 4.26
N GLY A 377 -19.03 0.09 5.55
CA GLY A 377 -19.40 -0.92 6.52
C GLY A 377 -20.90 -0.94 6.78
N ARG A 378 -21.36 -1.92 7.56
CA ARG A 378 -22.79 -2.09 7.90
C ARG A 378 -23.37 -0.91 8.68
N ALA A 379 -22.54 -0.20 9.45
CA ALA A 379 -22.96 1.00 10.18
C ALA A 379 -22.79 2.29 9.35
N GLY A 380 -22.40 2.18 8.06
CA GLY A 380 -22.23 3.31 7.14
C GLY A 380 -20.84 3.97 7.22
N GLU A 381 -19.92 3.43 8.03
CA GLU A 381 -18.54 3.94 8.16
C GLU A 381 -17.73 3.71 6.89
N VAL A 382 -16.74 4.58 6.65
CA VAL A 382 -15.75 4.42 5.59
C VAL A 382 -14.80 3.28 5.99
N LEU A 383 -14.48 2.38 5.07
CA LEU A 383 -13.64 1.22 5.34
C LEU A 383 -12.14 1.54 5.23
N SER A 384 -11.81 2.43 4.31
CA SER A 384 -10.46 2.97 4.08
C SER A 384 -10.60 4.32 3.40
N ASP A 385 -9.62 5.19 3.55
CA ASP A 385 -9.50 6.45 2.81
C ASP A 385 -9.16 6.23 1.34
N HIS A 386 -8.77 5.00 0.95
CA HIS A 386 -8.55 4.58 -0.42
C HIS A 386 -9.67 3.70 -0.95
N ASP A 387 -10.04 3.93 -2.21
CA ASP A 387 -10.91 3.04 -2.99
C ASP A 387 -10.06 1.95 -3.68
N PRO A 388 -10.45 0.67 -3.61
CA PRO A 388 -9.75 -0.41 -4.30
C PRO A 388 -9.85 -0.28 -5.81
N ILE A 389 -8.80 -0.70 -6.48
CA ILE A 389 -8.76 -0.85 -7.95
C ILE A 389 -8.81 -2.32 -8.33
N VAL A 390 -9.57 -2.64 -9.39
CA VAL A 390 -9.76 -4.01 -9.88
C VAL A 390 -9.39 -4.08 -11.36
N LEU A 391 -8.70 -5.15 -11.72
CA LEU A 391 -8.23 -5.45 -13.08
C LEU A 391 -8.47 -6.92 -13.40
N ASP A 392 -9.11 -7.17 -14.55
CA ASP A 392 -9.13 -8.47 -15.20
C ASP A 392 -8.10 -8.47 -16.32
N PHE A 393 -7.23 -9.49 -16.36
CA PHE A 393 -6.15 -9.55 -17.35
C PHE A 393 -5.83 -10.99 -17.77
N ILE A 394 -5.17 -11.10 -18.91
CA ILE A 394 -4.75 -12.36 -19.52
C ILE A 394 -3.23 -12.41 -19.51
N LEU A 395 -2.67 -13.59 -19.22
CA LEU A 395 -1.24 -13.87 -19.35
C LEU A 395 -0.91 -14.07 -20.84
N ASN A 396 0.15 -13.36 -21.36
CA ASN A 396 0.60 -13.41 -22.74
C ASN A 396 1.76 -14.37 -22.93
#